data_fe944e3b73ac1d0ae6ad59953d210bd3
#
_entry.id   fe944e3b73ac1d0ae6ad59953d210bd3
#
_cell.length_a   1.000
_cell.length_b   1.000
_cell.length_c   1.000
_cell.angle_alpha   90.00
_cell.angle_beta   90.00
_cell.angle_gamma   90.00
#
_symmetry.space_group_name_H-M   'P 1'
#
loop_
_entity.id
_entity.type
_entity.pdbx_description
1 polymer ?
#
loop_
_entity_poly.entity_id
_entity_poly.type
_entity_poly.pdbx_seq_one_letter_code
_entity_poly.pdbx_strand_id
1 'polypeptide(L)'
;MSTVEKRTNYRWYICALLFFATTINYMDRQVLSLTWKDFIAPEFHWTNDDYGNITSLFSIFYAISMLFAGRLVDKLDTKKGYHLAIGVWSVGAILHAFCGIATSGILSGTWMVGFAEAKEIISGIGNVSKVINVSVAFFVFARLILAIGEAGNFPAAIKATAEYFPKKDRAFSTSIFNAGATVGALVAPVTIPLIAKIWGWESAFIAIGAFGFIWMGFWNSMYKKPHIHAKVNKSELAYIQQDKEDSVKENLNSANKKVSFLQCFKYKQTWAFAFGKFMTDGVWWFYLFWTPAYLSAVYGLKSSNPQAQIA
;
A
#
# COMPACT_ATOMS: atom_id res chain seq x y z
N MET A 1 -23.69 -8.84 44.41
CA MET A 1 -23.27 -7.79 43.47
C MET A 1 -22.22 -8.40 42.56
N SER A 2 -22.55 -8.74 41.32
CA SER A 2 -21.55 -9.19 40.36
C SER A 2 -20.67 -7.98 40.01
N THR A 3 -19.40 -8.02 40.38
CA THR A 3 -18.42 -7.01 39.95
C THR A 3 -18.43 -7.00 38.42
N VAL A 4 -18.96 -5.96 37.80
CA VAL A 4 -18.92 -5.77 36.37
C VAL A 4 -17.45 -5.69 35.99
N GLU A 5 -16.94 -6.72 35.34
CA GLU A 5 -15.55 -6.80 34.88
C GLU A 5 -15.26 -5.62 33.94
N LYS A 6 -14.25 -4.80 34.27
CA LYS A 6 -13.87 -3.64 33.47
C LYS A 6 -13.50 -4.10 32.09
N ARG A 7 -14.11 -3.51 31.04
CA ARG A 7 -13.88 -3.82 29.65
C ARG A 7 -12.42 -3.59 29.27
N THR A 8 -11.77 -4.60 28.67
CA THR A 8 -10.48 -4.44 27.99
C THR A 8 -10.64 -3.56 26.74
N ASN A 9 -9.55 -3.02 26.23
CA ASN A 9 -9.56 -2.13 25.06
C ASN A 9 -8.66 -2.69 23.94
N TYR A 10 -8.60 -4.01 23.83
CA TYR A 10 -7.69 -4.67 22.87
C TYR A 10 -7.98 -4.33 21.42
N ARG A 11 -9.24 -4.05 21.07
CA ARG A 11 -9.64 -3.60 19.73
C ARG A 11 -8.85 -2.38 19.24
N TRP A 12 -8.39 -1.50 20.11
CA TRP A 12 -7.60 -0.33 19.74
C TRP A 12 -6.18 -0.67 19.35
N TYR A 13 -5.59 -1.74 19.91
CA TYR A 13 -4.30 -2.26 19.45
C TYR A 13 -4.41 -2.80 18.02
N ILE A 14 -5.52 -3.46 17.69
CA ILE A 14 -5.79 -3.88 16.30
C ILE A 14 -5.97 -2.66 15.40
N CYS A 15 -6.72 -1.65 15.84
CA CYS A 15 -6.87 -0.39 15.08
C CYS A 15 -5.51 0.29 14.82
N ALA A 16 -4.62 0.32 15.81
CA ALA A 16 -3.26 0.83 15.64
C ALA A 16 -2.46 0.02 14.61
N LEU A 17 -2.57 -1.30 14.62
CA LEU A 17 -1.92 -2.12 13.57
C LEU A 17 -2.46 -1.78 12.18
N LEU A 18 -3.77 -1.56 12.02
CA LEU A 18 -4.35 -1.16 10.74
C LEU A 18 -3.85 0.23 10.30
N PHE A 19 -3.72 1.16 11.24
CA PHE A 19 -3.12 2.49 11.01
C PHE A 19 -1.68 2.37 10.49
N PHE A 20 -0.83 1.59 11.15
CA PHE A 20 0.55 1.40 10.73
C PHE A 20 0.65 0.68 9.37
N ALA A 21 -0.21 -0.32 9.10
CA ALA A 21 -0.26 -0.96 7.79
C ALA A 21 -0.55 0.05 6.67
N THR A 22 -1.53 0.93 6.90
CA THR A 22 -1.89 1.97 5.92
C THR A 22 -0.79 3.02 5.78
N THR A 23 -0.11 3.37 6.89
CA THR A 23 1.06 4.28 6.86
C THR A 23 2.18 3.71 5.99
N ILE A 24 2.59 2.47 6.23
CA ILE A 24 3.64 1.79 5.44
C ILE A 24 3.23 1.69 3.97
N ASN A 25 1.97 1.32 3.70
CA ASN A 25 1.44 1.20 2.34
C ASN A 25 1.53 2.52 1.55
N TYR A 26 1.21 3.66 2.19
CA TYR A 26 1.33 4.96 1.54
C TYR A 26 2.76 5.48 1.42
N MET A 27 3.63 5.11 2.36
CA MET A 27 5.07 5.36 2.19
C MET A 27 5.62 4.59 0.99
N ASP A 28 5.26 3.30 0.85
CA ASP A 28 5.72 2.45 -0.26
C ASP A 28 5.34 3.00 -1.64
N ARG A 29 4.11 3.48 -1.80
CA ARG A 29 3.66 4.13 -3.04
C ARG A 29 4.54 5.29 -3.47
N GLN A 30 5.06 6.04 -2.51
CA GLN A 30 5.84 7.24 -2.76
C GLN A 30 7.33 6.97 -2.98
N VAL A 31 7.85 5.76 -2.69
CA VAL A 31 9.28 5.49 -2.86
C VAL A 31 9.72 5.82 -4.28
N LEU A 32 9.01 5.33 -5.29
CA LEU A 32 9.38 5.62 -6.67
C LEU A 32 9.21 7.10 -7.01
N SER A 33 8.11 7.76 -6.61
CA SER A 33 7.87 9.18 -6.95
C SER A 33 8.91 10.12 -6.34
N LEU A 34 9.43 9.78 -5.17
CA LEU A 34 10.44 10.56 -4.46
C LEU A 34 11.88 10.26 -4.89
N THR A 35 12.11 9.13 -5.57
CA THR A 35 13.46 8.71 -5.97
C THR A 35 13.71 8.77 -7.47
N TRP A 36 12.67 8.67 -8.32
CA TRP A 36 12.87 8.49 -9.75
C TRP A 36 13.60 9.66 -10.43
N LYS A 37 13.20 10.90 -10.14
CA LYS A 37 13.72 12.07 -10.88
C LYS A 37 15.18 12.36 -10.58
N ASP A 38 15.54 12.27 -9.28
CA ASP A 38 16.84 12.72 -8.81
C ASP A 38 17.88 11.57 -8.76
N PHE A 39 17.42 10.30 -8.66
CA PHE A 39 18.32 9.15 -8.48
C PHE A 39 18.21 8.12 -9.61
N ILE A 40 16.98 7.70 -9.99
CA ILE A 40 16.77 6.58 -10.92
C ILE A 40 16.85 7.05 -12.37
N ALA A 41 16.22 8.18 -12.73
CA ALA A 41 16.22 8.69 -14.10
C ALA A 41 17.63 8.99 -14.64
N PRO A 42 18.57 9.57 -13.88
CA PRO A 42 19.94 9.74 -14.35
C PRO A 42 20.67 8.42 -14.62
N GLU A 43 20.36 7.36 -13.88
CA GLU A 43 21.00 6.05 -14.01
C GLU A 43 20.51 5.29 -15.25
N PHE A 44 19.20 5.32 -15.52
CA PHE A 44 18.57 4.58 -16.62
C PHE A 44 18.21 5.46 -17.82
N HIS A 45 18.54 6.75 -17.77
CA HIS A 45 18.19 7.75 -18.80
C HIS A 45 16.67 7.91 -19.05
N TRP A 46 15.86 7.76 -17.98
CA TRP A 46 14.41 7.86 -18.11
C TRP A 46 13.93 9.28 -18.38
N THR A 47 12.94 9.36 -19.24
CA THR A 47 12.14 10.55 -19.52
C THR A 47 10.90 10.63 -18.60
N ASN A 48 10.17 11.74 -18.66
CA ASN A 48 8.89 11.86 -17.99
C ASN A 48 7.86 10.85 -18.53
N ASP A 49 7.95 10.50 -19.82
CA ASP A 49 7.04 9.54 -20.46
C ASP A 49 7.28 8.12 -19.93
N ASP A 50 8.53 7.73 -19.72
CA ASP A 50 8.88 6.42 -19.15
C ASP A 50 8.31 6.26 -17.74
N TYR A 51 8.50 7.26 -16.89
CA TYR A 51 7.91 7.29 -15.56
C TYR A 51 6.37 7.33 -15.61
N GLY A 52 5.80 8.13 -16.52
CA GLY A 52 4.36 8.20 -16.76
C GLY A 52 3.78 6.84 -17.15
N ASN A 53 4.44 6.10 -18.01
CA ASN A 53 4.03 4.75 -18.40
C ASN A 53 4.04 3.77 -17.21
N ILE A 54 5.11 3.78 -16.40
CA ILE A 54 5.21 2.93 -15.20
C ILE A 54 4.07 3.21 -14.23
N THR A 55 3.80 4.50 -13.93
CA THR A 55 2.76 4.89 -12.97
C THR A 55 1.35 4.68 -13.49
N SER A 56 1.12 4.87 -14.80
CA SER A 56 -0.17 4.62 -15.43
C SER A 56 -0.51 3.14 -15.45
N LEU A 57 0.44 2.28 -15.82
CA LEU A 57 0.25 0.83 -15.76
C LEU A 57 0.00 0.36 -14.33
N PHE A 58 0.77 0.85 -13.35
CA PHE A 58 0.51 0.56 -11.94
C PHE A 58 -0.93 0.89 -11.56
N SER A 59 -1.42 2.09 -11.92
CA SER A 59 -2.76 2.54 -11.56
C SER A 59 -3.85 1.66 -12.18
N ILE A 60 -3.68 1.25 -13.44
CA ILE A 60 -4.62 0.34 -14.15
C ILE A 60 -4.65 -1.03 -13.45
N PHE A 61 -3.48 -1.62 -13.19
CA PHE A 61 -3.39 -2.92 -12.53
C PHE A 61 -3.89 -2.88 -11.10
N TYR A 62 -3.63 -1.81 -10.37
CA TYR A 62 -4.16 -1.58 -9.04
C TYR A 62 -5.70 -1.54 -9.05
N ALA A 63 -6.29 -0.79 -9.98
CA ALA A 63 -7.74 -0.71 -10.13
C ALA A 63 -8.37 -2.07 -10.45
N ILE A 64 -7.76 -2.83 -11.37
CA ILE A 64 -8.20 -4.20 -11.69
C ILE A 64 -8.07 -5.11 -10.47
N SER A 65 -6.95 -5.07 -9.77
CA SER A 65 -6.69 -5.89 -8.59
C SER A 65 -7.69 -5.61 -7.46
N MET A 66 -8.10 -4.35 -7.27
CA MET A 66 -9.11 -3.98 -6.27
C MET A 66 -10.47 -4.66 -6.48
N LEU A 67 -10.86 -4.97 -7.74
CA LEU A 67 -12.11 -5.66 -8.02
C LEU A 67 -12.14 -7.09 -7.45
N PHE A 68 -10.98 -7.70 -7.31
CA PHE A 68 -10.84 -9.09 -6.85
C PHE A 68 -10.34 -9.20 -5.40
N ALA A 69 -9.60 -8.20 -4.92
CA ALA A 69 -8.94 -8.23 -3.62
C ALA A 69 -9.91 -8.45 -2.44
N GLY A 70 -11.07 -7.80 -2.45
CA GLY A 70 -12.09 -7.99 -1.41
C GLY A 70 -12.58 -9.44 -1.34
N ARG A 71 -12.88 -10.06 -2.49
CA ARG A 71 -13.31 -11.46 -2.55
C ARG A 71 -12.21 -12.42 -2.09
N LEU A 72 -10.97 -12.13 -2.44
CA LEU A 72 -9.82 -12.93 -2.02
C LEU A 72 -9.65 -12.90 -0.49
N VAL A 73 -9.71 -11.71 0.11
CA VAL A 73 -9.65 -11.53 1.58
C VAL A 73 -10.83 -12.24 2.27
N ASP A 74 -12.03 -12.19 1.66
CA ASP A 74 -13.20 -12.89 2.21
C ASP A 74 -13.02 -14.41 2.20
N LYS A 75 -12.46 -14.96 1.12
CA LYS A 75 -12.24 -16.39 0.97
C LYS A 75 -11.11 -16.94 1.86
N LEU A 76 -10.04 -16.17 2.04
CA LEU A 76 -8.85 -16.60 2.78
C LEU A 76 -8.95 -16.36 4.29
N ASP A 77 -9.99 -15.71 4.79
CA ASP A 77 -10.09 -15.16 6.14
C ASP A 77 -9.19 -13.92 6.35
N THR A 78 -9.60 -13.03 7.27
CA THR A 78 -8.96 -11.72 7.52
C THR A 78 -7.47 -11.86 7.83
N LYS A 79 -7.11 -12.81 8.72
CA LYS A 79 -5.70 -13.00 9.11
C LYS A 79 -4.82 -13.38 7.93
N LYS A 80 -5.24 -14.41 7.19
CA LYS A 80 -4.47 -14.95 6.07
C LYS A 80 -4.51 -14.03 4.85
N GLY A 81 -5.68 -13.44 4.57
CA GLY A 81 -5.85 -12.52 3.45
C GLY A 81 -4.98 -11.28 3.60
N TYR A 82 -4.93 -10.70 4.80
CA TYR A 82 -4.08 -9.53 5.06
C TYR A 82 -2.60 -9.89 5.02
N HIS A 83 -2.23 -11.05 5.58
CA HIS A 83 -0.86 -11.57 5.52
C HIS A 83 -0.38 -11.72 4.08
N LEU A 84 -1.20 -12.34 3.22
CA LEU A 84 -0.88 -12.50 1.80
C LEU A 84 -0.73 -11.15 1.10
N ALA A 85 -1.66 -10.23 1.31
CA ALA A 85 -1.64 -8.91 0.71
C ALA A 85 -0.34 -8.16 1.05
N ILE A 86 0.02 -8.10 2.34
CA ILE A 86 1.25 -7.43 2.79
C ILE A 86 2.50 -8.15 2.31
N GLY A 87 2.54 -9.47 2.36
CA GLY A 87 3.67 -10.25 1.85
C GLY A 87 3.94 -9.99 0.38
N VAL A 88 2.89 -9.99 -0.45
CA VAL A 88 3.01 -9.74 -1.90
C VAL A 88 3.49 -8.31 -2.17
N TRP A 89 2.92 -7.30 -1.51
CA TRP A 89 3.39 -5.93 -1.75
C TRP A 89 4.83 -5.72 -1.24
N SER A 90 5.20 -6.28 -0.07
CA SER A 90 6.56 -6.15 0.47
C SER A 90 7.60 -6.80 -0.44
N VAL A 91 7.27 -7.95 -1.05
CA VAL A 91 8.10 -8.55 -2.09
C VAL A 91 8.18 -7.62 -3.31
N GLY A 92 7.04 -7.08 -3.78
CA GLY A 92 7.00 -6.12 -4.88
C GLY A 92 7.86 -4.88 -4.62
N ALA A 93 7.82 -4.33 -3.40
CA ALA A 93 8.67 -3.22 -2.98
C ALA A 93 10.16 -3.58 -3.10
N ILE A 94 10.58 -4.69 -2.50
CA ILE A 94 11.98 -5.13 -2.52
C ILE A 94 12.46 -5.44 -3.94
N LEU A 95 11.60 -6.00 -4.80
CA LEU A 95 11.96 -6.28 -6.19
C LEU A 95 12.39 -5.02 -6.96
N HIS A 96 11.85 -3.84 -6.64
CA HIS A 96 12.30 -2.60 -7.26
C HIS A 96 13.80 -2.34 -7.03
N ALA A 97 14.32 -2.66 -5.86
CA ALA A 97 15.74 -2.50 -5.56
C ALA A 97 16.64 -3.31 -6.50
N PHE A 98 16.17 -4.43 -6.98
CA PHE A 98 16.94 -5.33 -7.84
C PHE A 98 16.77 -5.06 -9.34
N CYS A 99 15.96 -4.06 -9.73
CA CYS A 99 15.75 -3.72 -11.14
C CYS A 99 17.06 -3.30 -11.85
N GLY A 100 17.98 -2.63 -11.15
CA GLY A 100 19.30 -2.30 -11.68
C GLY A 100 20.13 -3.53 -12.00
N ILE A 101 20.24 -4.46 -11.06
CA ILE A 101 20.95 -5.73 -11.25
C ILE A 101 20.32 -6.56 -12.39
N ALA A 102 18.97 -6.61 -12.42
CA ALA A 102 18.29 -7.32 -13.50
C ALA A 102 18.53 -6.68 -14.87
N THR A 103 18.59 -5.35 -14.95
CA THR A 103 18.90 -4.62 -16.19
C THR A 103 20.32 -4.89 -16.64
N SER A 104 21.32 -4.81 -15.75
CA SER A 104 22.71 -5.15 -16.07
C SER A 104 22.84 -6.61 -16.52
N GLY A 105 22.17 -7.53 -15.82
CA GLY A 105 22.20 -8.96 -16.14
C GLY A 105 21.69 -9.28 -17.55
N ILE A 106 20.57 -8.66 -17.96
CA ILE A 106 20.03 -8.86 -19.32
C ILE A 106 20.91 -8.24 -20.39
N LEU A 107 21.52 -7.08 -20.12
CA LEU A 107 22.24 -6.32 -21.15
C LEU A 107 23.72 -6.71 -21.26
N SER A 108 24.37 -7.11 -20.17
CA SER A 108 25.80 -7.48 -20.15
C SER A 108 26.06 -8.96 -19.88
N GLY A 109 25.05 -9.72 -19.46
CA GLY A 109 25.21 -11.12 -19.03
C GLY A 109 25.73 -11.28 -17.59
N THR A 110 25.98 -10.19 -16.85
CA THR A 110 26.52 -10.21 -15.49
C THR A 110 25.39 -10.07 -14.46
N TRP A 111 25.10 -11.19 -13.75
CA TRP A 111 23.97 -11.27 -12.83
C TRP A 111 24.35 -11.18 -11.33
N MET A 112 25.56 -11.62 -10.99
CA MET A 112 26.02 -11.64 -9.58
C MET A 112 26.88 -10.42 -9.27
N VAL A 113 26.25 -9.25 -9.26
CA VAL A 113 26.91 -7.96 -9.05
C VAL A 113 26.23 -7.19 -7.91
N GLY A 114 26.98 -6.32 -7.26
CA GLY A 114 26.43 -5.37 -6.27
C GLY A 114 25.68 -4.21 -6.95
N PHE A 115 24.89 -3.44 -6.18
CA PHE A 115 24.15 -2.28 -6.70
C PHE A 115 25.06 -1.25 -7.38
N ALA A 116 26.22 -0.94 -6.77
CA ALA A 116 27.18 0.01 -7.33
C ALA A 116 27.80 -0.49 -8.65
N GLU A 117 28.16 -1.77 -8.72
CA GLU A 117 28.72 -2.39 -9.89
C GLU A 117 27.69 -2.48 -11.04
N ALA A 118 26.44 -2.83 -10.73
CA ALA A 118 25.34 -2.82 -11.71
C ALA A 118 25.17 -1.44 -12.35
N LYS A 119 25.24 -0.37 -11.56
CA LYS A 119 25.17 1.00 -12.02
C LYS A 119 26.34 1.37 -12.93
N GLU A 120 27.56 0.96 -12.59
CA GLU A 120 28.74 1.17 -13.42
C GLU A 120 28.62 0.45 -14.77
N ILE A 121 28.18 -0.82 -14.75
CA ILE A 121 27.90 -1.59 -15.98
C ILE A 121 26.87 -0.88 -16.86
N ILE A 122 25.74 -0.45 -16.28
CA ILE A 122 24.67 0.24 -17.02
C ILE A 122 25.20 1.52 -17.67
N SER A 123 26.01 2.31 -16.95
CA SER A 123 26.59 3.55 -17.48
C SER A 123 27.53 3.33 -18.66
N GLY A 124 28.16 2.15 -18.75
CA GLY A 124 29.03 1.73 -19.87
C GLY A 124 28.29 1.23 -21.10
N ILE A 125 26.95 1.03 -21.03
CA ILE A 125 26.17 0.52 -22.16
C ILE A 125 25.85 1.63 -23.16
N GLY A 126 26.45 1.59 -24.36
CA GLY A 126 26.24 2.61 -25.39
C GLY A 126 24.83 2.67 -25.99
N ASN A 127 24.00 1.64 -25.82
CA ASN A 127 22.63 1.61 -26.34
C ASN A 127 21.62 2.06 -25.29
N VAL A 128 21.44 3.36 -25.18
CA VAL A 128 20.53 4.01 -24.21
C VAL A 128 19.08 3.50 -24.34
N SER A 129 18.57 3.33 -25.56
CA SER A 129 17.19 2.83 -25.76
C SER A 129 16.98 1.43 -25.18
N LYS A 130 17.98 0.54 -25.27
CA LYS A 130 17.88 -0.78 -24.63
C LYS A 130 17.88 -0.68 -23.12
N VAL A 131 18.71 0.22 -22.54
CA VAL A 131 18.73 0.46 -21.10
C VAL A 131 17.36 0.93 -20.61
N ILE A 132 16.76 1.91 -21.28
CA ILE A 132 15.42 2.42 -20.96
C ILE A 132 14.40 1.29 -21.02
N ASN A 133 14.29 0.61 -22.16
CA ASN A 133 13.24 -0.41 -22.37
C ASN A 133 13.33 -1.56 -21.37
N VAL A 134 14.53 -2.06 -21.08
CA VAL A 134 14.73 -3.18 -20.17
C VAL A 134 14.47 -2.75 -18.72
N SER A 135 14.99 -1.60 -18.30
CA SER A 135 14.75 -1.10 -16.94
C SER A 135 13.27 -0.77 -16.69
N VAL A 136 12.60 -0.08 -17.63
CA VAL A 136 11.16 0.19 -17.55
C VAL A 136 10.36 -1.10 -17.42
N ALA A 137 10.68 -2.14 -18.20
CA ALA A 137 10.00 -3.43 -18.12
C ALA A 137 10.13 -4.07 -16.72
N PHE A 138 11.33 -4.05 -16.12
CA PHE A 138 11.53 -4.57 -14.77
C PHE A 138 10.80 -3.76 -13.71
N PHE A 139 10.82 -2.43 -13.79
CA PHE A 139 10.08 -1.57 -12.87
C PHE A 139 8.56 -1.75 -13.03
N VAL A 140 8.04 -1.89 -14.24
CA VAL A 140 6.63 -2.24 -14.48
C VAL A 140 6.30 -3.58 -13.84
N PHE A 141 7.13 -4.61 -14.03
CA PHE A 141 6.92 -5.93 -13.44
C PHE A 141 6.86 -5.87 -11.91
N ALA A 142 7.83 -5.20 -11.28
CA ALA A 142 7.84 -5.02 -9.83
C ALA A 142 6.61 -4.23 -9.34
N ARG A 143 6.18 -3.19 -10.08
CA ARG A 143 4.96 -2.42 -9.83
C ARG A 143 3.69 -3.25 -9.95
N LEU A 144 3.63 -4.22 -10.85
CA LEU A 144 2.48 -5.12 -10.97
C LEU A 144 2.33 -5.99 -9.73
N ILE A 145 3.42 -6.57 -9.24
CA ILE A 145 3.40 -7.36 -8.00
C ILE A 145 2.98 -6.48 -6.82
N LEU A 146 3.54 -5.28 -6.73
CA LEU A 146 3.17 -4.29 -5.71
C LEU A 146 1.68 -3.99 -5.74
N ALA A 147 1.13 -3.67 -6.92
CA ALA A 147 -0.29 -3.32 -7.12
C ALA A 147 -1.24 -4.43 -6.65
N ILE A 148 -0.92 -5.69 -6.97
CA ILE A 148 -1.71 -6.86 -6.55
C ILE A 148 -1.75 -6.96 -5.03
N GLY A 149 -0.61 -6.79 -4.35
CA GLY A 149 -0.53 -6.84 -2.90
C GLY A 149 -1.24 -5.67 -2.23
N GLU A 150 -0.96 -4.44 -2.67
CA GLU A 150 -1.53 -3.22 -2.09
C GLU A 150 -3.06 -3.15 -2.19
N ALA A 151 -3.63 -3.68 -3.27
CA ALA A 151 -5.09 -3.71 -3.46
C ALA A 151 -5.83 -4.43 -2.34
N GLY A 152 -5.17 -5.34 -1.62
CA GLY A 152 -5.74 -6.08 -0.49
C GLY A 152 -5.78 -5.31 0.83
N ASN A 153 -5.03 -4.20 0.97
CA ASN A 153 -4.90 -3.47 2.24
C ASN A 153 -6.24 -2.96 2.76
N PHE A 154 -6.94 -2.13 1.98
CA PHE A 154 -8.21 -1.53 2.41
C PHE A 154 -9.32 -2.55 2.68
N PRO A 155 -9.60 -3.53 1.80
CA PRO A 155 -10.58 -4.58 2.08
C PRO A 155 -10.27 -5.35 3.36
N ALA A 156 -9.02 -5.72 3.59
CA ALA A 156 -8.62 -6.43 4.80
C ALA A 156 -8.75 -5.56 6.06
N ALA A 157 -8.39 -4.28 6.00
CA ALA A 157 -8.54 -3.35 7.12
C ALA A 157 -10.00 -3.11 7.48
N ILE A 158 -10.87 -2.90 6.48
CA ILE A 158 -12.32 -2.75 6.70
C ILE A 158 -12.91 -4.02 7.32
N LYS A 159 -12.51 -5.19 6.85
CA LYS A 159 -12.98 -6.48 7.40
C LYS A 159 -12.51 -6.67 8.84
N ALA A 160 -11.25 -6.39 9.15
CA ALA A 160 -10.72 -6.44 10.51
C ALA A 160 -11.45 -5.46 11.44
N THR A 161 -11.76 -4.25 10.96
CA THR A 161 -12.57 -3.26 11.68
C THR A 161 -13.97 -3.79 11.94
N ALA A 162 -14.62 -4.43 10.96
CA ALA A 162 -15.95 -5.01 11.13
C ALA A 162 -15.97 -6.17 12.14
N GLU A 163 -14.86 -6.90 12.30
CA GLU A 163 -14.72 -8.00 13.27
C GLU A 163 -14.48 -7.50 14.70
N TYR A 164 -13.79 -6.37 14.89
CA TYR A 164 -13.38 -5.87 16.21
C TYR A 164 -14.22 -4.69 16.75
N PHE A 165 -15.02 -4.05 15.88
CA PHE A 165 -15.80 -2.87 16.28
C PHE A 165 -17.29 -3.05 16.00
N PRO A 166 -18.17 -2.68 16.95
CA PRO A 166 -19.61 -2.59 16.73
C PRO A 166 -19.94 -1.54 15.68
N LYS A 167 -21.10 -1.63 15.02
CA LYS A 167 -21.54 -0.72 13.93
C LYS A 167 -21.31 0.75 14.25
N LYS A 168 -21.63 1.18 15.48
CA LYS A 168 -21.51 2.58 15.94
C LYS A 168 -20.08 3.12 15.97
N ASP A 169 -19.06 2.26 16.21
CA ASP A 169 -17.66 2.66 16.34
C ASP A 169 -16.85 2.47 15.04
N ARG A 170 -17.41 1.78 14.04
CA ARG A 170 -16.69 1.44 12.79
C ARG A 170 -16.23 2.68 12.01
N ALA A 171 -17.09 3.70 11.93
CA ALA A 171 -16.73 4.94 11.23
C ALA A 171 -15.52 5.60 11.88
N PHE A 172 -15.47 5.68 13.19
CA PHE A 172 -14.34 6.26 13.93
C PHE A 172 -13.06 5.42 13.79
N SER A 173 -13.15 4.10 13.93
CA SER A 173 -12.01 3.21 13.71
C SER A 173 -11.49 3.29 12.28
N THR A 174 -12.39 3.39 11.29
CA THR A 174 -12.03 3.55 9.87
C THR A 174 -11.32 4.88 9.63
N SER A 175 -11.75 5.97 10.25
CA SER A 175 -11.07 7.27 10.12
C SER A 175 -9.66 7.24 10.72
N ILE A 176 -9.45 6.52 11.83
CA ILE A 176 -8.11 6.36 12.43
C ILE A 176 -7.16 5.62 11.46
N PHE A 177 -7.55 4.46 10.95
CA PHE A 177 -6.63 3.76 10.06
C PHE A 177 -6.44 4.48 8.71
N ASN A 178 -7.45 5.19 8.21
CA ASN A 178 -7.31 6.05 7.03
C ASN A 178 -6.36 7.24 7.26
N ALA A 179 -6.32 7.80 8.48
CA ALA A 179 -5.35 8.83 8.82
C ALA A 179 -3.89 8.35 8.66
N GLY A 180 -3.65 7.03 8.73
CA GLY A 180 -2.36 6.43 8.38
C GLY A 180 -1.89 6.77 6.97
N ALA A 181 -2.80 6.92 6.00
CA ALA A 181 -2.47 7.35 4.65
C ALA A 181 -1.84 8.76 4.63
N THR A 182 -2.44 9.69 5.36
CA THR A 182 -1.92 11.07 5.49
C THR A 182 -0.58 11.08 6.21
N VAL A 183 -0.45 10.33 7.30
CA VAL A 183 0.83 10.22 8.02
C VAL A 183 1.92 9.61 7.14
N GLY A 184 1.61 8.56 6.38
CA GLY A 184 2.53 7.98 5.40
C GLY A 184 2.97 9.00 4.34
N ALA A 185 2.00 9.77 3.82
CA ALA A 185 2.27 10.80 2.83
C ALA A 185 3.14 11.96 3.34
N LEU A 186 3.06 12.28 4.63
CA LEU A 186 3.88 13.33 5.27
C LEU A 186 5.28 12.82 5.67
N VAL A 187 5.39 11.56 6.09
CA VAL A 187 6.66 10.98 6.56
C VAL A 187 7.55 10.59 5.37
N ALA A 188 6.97 10.11 4.29
CA ALA A 188 7.70 9.63 3.12
C ALA A 188 8.66 10.68 2.50
N PRO A 189 8.24 11.94 2.23
CA PRO A 189 9.13 12.95 1.65
C PRO A 189 10.34 13.30 2.50
N VAL A 190 10.25 13.10 3.81
CA VAL A 190 11.38 13.36 4.74
C VAL A 190 12.31 12.18 4.81
N THR A 191 11.78 10.96 4.89
CA THR A 191 12.57 9.75 5.18
C THR A 191 13.15 9.11 3.93
N ILE A 192 12.37 8.99 2.85
CA ILE A 192 12.78 8.25 1.64
C ILE A 192 13.95 8.93 0.92
N PRO A 193 13.93 10.25 0.62
CA PRO A 193 15.07 10.89 -0.03
C PRO A 193 16.33 10.90 0.83
N LEU A 194 16.17 10.94 2.16
CA LEU A 194 17.31 10.86 3.09
C LEU A 194 17.99 9.48 3.00
N ILE A 195 17.20 8.41 3.03
CA ILE A 195 17.70 7.04 2.86
C ILE A 195 18.38 6.90 1.49
N ALA A 196 17.72 7.35 0.42
CA ALA A 196 18.24 7.28 -0.94
C ALA A 196 19.56 8.05 -1.12
N LYS A 197 19.70 9.19 -0.46
CA LYS A 197 20.93 10.00 -0.50
C LYS A 197 22.11 9.35 0.21
N ILE A 198 21.88 8.67 1.34
CA ILE A 198 22.94 8.10 2.18
C ILE A 198 23.35 6.70 1.70
N TRP A 199 22.38 5.86 1.35
CA TRP A 199 22.60 4.43 1.06
C TRP A 199 22.19 3.98 -0.34
N GLY A 200 21.80 4.90 -1.22
CA GLY A 200 21.28 4.58 -2.54
C GLY A 200 19.75 4.41 -2.56
N TRP A 201 19.15 4.62 -3.73
CA TRP A 201 17.70 4.54 -3.90
C TRP A 201 17.17 3.10 -3.69
N GLU A 202 17.98 2.09 -3.95
CA GLU A 202 17.67 0.68 -3.72
C GLU A 202 17.37 0.41 -2.24
N SER A 203 18.16 1.02 -1.36
CA SER A 203 17.99 0.88 0.09
C SER A 203 16.67 1.45 0.59
N ALA A 204 16.12 2.47 -0.07
CA ALA A 204 14.81 3.00 0.28
C ALA A 204 13.70 1.97 0.01
N PHE A 205 13.73 1.27 -1.13
CA PHE A 205 12.79 0.20 -1.45
C PHE A 205 12.93 -1.00 -0.50
N ILE A 206 14.17 -1.39 -0.20
CA ILE A 206 14.43 -2.49 0.76
C ILE A 206 13.91 -2.14 2.15
N ALA A 207 14.18 -0.93 2.64
CA ALA A 207 13.76 -0.49 3.97
C ALA A 207 12.24 -0.49 4.11
N ILE A 208 11.52 0.11 3.16
CA ILE A 208 10.06 0.18 3.21
C ILE A 208 9.43 -1.21 3.04
N GLY A 209 9.93 -2.04 2.12
CA GLY A 209 9.48 -3.43 1.98
C GLY A 209 9.74 -4.26 3.24
N ALA A 210 10.88 -4.07 3.91
CA ALA A 210 11.20 -4.74 5.17
C ALA A 210 10.24 -4.34 6.30
N PHE A 211 9.80 -3.08 6.37
CA PHE A 211 8.77 -2.65 7.33
C PHE A 211 7.46 -3.43 7.17
N GLY A 212 7.08 -3.78 5.94
CA GLY A 212 5.93 -4.66 5.70
C GLY A 212 6.11 -6.05 6.33
N PHE A 213 7.27 -6.67 6.19
CA PHE A 213 7.56 -7.96 6.83
C PHE A 213 7.62 -7.87 8.36
N ILE A 214 8.19 -6.80 8.92
CA ILE A 214 8.16 -6.56 10.37
C ILE A 214 6.72 -6.43 10.85
N TRP A 215 5.89 -5.68 10.13
CA TRP A 215 4.47 -5.54 10.46
C TRP A 215 3.75 -6.90 10.42
N MET A 216 4.06 -7.77 9.45
CA MET A 216 3.50 -9.13 9.36
C MET A 216 3.81 -9.94 10.63
N GLY A 217 4.98 -9.78 11.22
CA GLY A 217 5.35 -10.39 12.50
C GLY A 217 4.42 -9.95 13.63
N PHE A 218 4.16 -8.63 13.74
CA PHE A 218 3.22 -8.09 14.71
C PHE A 218 1.79 -8.56 14.45
N TRP A 219 1.34 -8.56 13.21
CA TRP A 219 0.02 -9.05 12.84
C TRP A 219 -0.18 -10.52 13.20
N ASN A 220 0.81 -11.35 12.91
CA ASN A 220 0.74 -12.76 13.22
C ASN A 220 0.62 -13.04 14.71
N SER A 221 1.33 -12.29 15.55
CA SER A 221 1.34 -12.46 17.00
C SER A 221 0.12 -11.85 17.68
N MET A 222 -0.34 -10.69 17.20
CA MET A 222 -1.37 -9.90 17.86
C MET A 222 -2.79 -10.16 17.34
N TYR A 223 -2.96 -10.54 16.06
CA TYR A 223 -4.29 -10.72 15.50
C TYR A 223 -4.79 -12.16 15.70
N LYS A 224 -5.94 -12.27 16.36
CA LYS A 224 -6.81 -13.45 16.42
C LYS A 224 -8.25 -12.99 16.37
N LYS A 225 -9.20 -13.83 15.98
CA LYS A 225 -10.64 -13.46 16.04
C LYS A 225 -11.04 -13.11 17.47
N PRO A 226 -11.89 -12.08 17.70
CA PRO A 226 -12.21 -11.59 19.05
C PRO A 226 -12.68 -12.69 20.01
N HIS A 227 -13.48 -13.66 19.54
CA HIS A 227 -14.07 -14.72 20.37
C HIS A 227 -13.06 -15.79 20.86
N ILE A 228 -11.87 -15.87 20.25
CA ILE A 228 -10.79 -16.79 20.65
C ILE A 228 -9.56 -16.03 21.18
N HIS A 229 -9.66 -14.70 21.32
CA HIS A 229 -8.53 -13.90 21.71
C HIS A 229 -8.38 -13.81 23.23
N ALA A 230 -7.29 -14.36 23.79
CA ALA A 230 -7.07 -14.41 25.24
C ALA A 230 -7.04 -13.04 25.95
N LYS A 231 -6.69 -11.95 25.23
CA LYS A 231 -6.62 -10.59 25.79
C LYS A 231 -7.94 -9.81 25.67
N VAL A 232 -8.97 -10.38 25.05
CA VAL A 232 -10.32 -9.81 24.93
C VAL A 232 -11.18 -10.46 26.01
N ASN A 233 -11.54 -9.70 27.03
CA ASN A 233 -12.38 -10.22 28.11
C ASN A 233 -13.86 -10.32 27.69
N LYS A 234 -14.68 -11.00 28.52
CA LYS A 234 -16.10 -11.20 28.23
C LYS A 234 -16.86 -9.88 28.03
N SER A 235 -16.52 -8.85 28.79
CA SER A 235 -17.15 -7.53 28.69
C SER A 235 -16.82 -6.83 27.37
N GLU A 236 -15.57 -6.91 26.88
CA GLU A 236 -15.20 -6.37 25.57
C GLU A 236 -15.80 -7.19 24.42
N LEU A 237 -15.83 -8.52 24.55
CA LEU A 237 -16.43 -9.39 23.55
C LEU A 237 -17.93 -9.10 23.39
N ALA A 238 -18.67 -8.96 24.50
CA ALA A 238 -20.09 -8.58 24.48
C ALA A 238 -20.30 -7.22 23.80
N TYR A 239 -19.42 -6.25 24.06
CA TYR A 239 -19.46 -4.95 23.40
C TYR A 239 -19.23 -5.04 21.89
N ILE A 240 -18.24 -5.82 21.45
CA ILE A 240 -17.94 -6.02 20.01
C ILE A 240 -19.13 -6.69 19.31
N GLN A 241 -19.82 -7.58 20.02
CA GLN A 241 -20.89 -8.42 19.46
C GLN A 241 -22.30 -7.83 19.64
N GLN A 242 -22.45 -6.65 20.24
CA GLN A 242 -23.77 -6.08 20.56
C GLN A 242 -24.73 -5.97 19.35
N ASP A 243 -24.19 -5.85 18.14
CA ASP A 243 -24.99 -5.72 16.91
C ASP A 243 -25.20 -7.06 16.18
N LYS A 244 -24.71 -8.19 16.73
CA LYS A 244 -24.79 -9.48 16.00
C LYS A 244 -26.21 -10.04 15.93
N GLU A 245 -27.01 -9.85 16.98
CA GLU A 245 -28.41 -10.31 17.00
C GLU A 245 -29.25 -9.60 15.93
N ASP A 246 -29.04 -8.30 15.74
CA ASP A 246 -29.73 -7.52 14.72
C ASP A 246 -29.30 -7.95 13.32
N SER A 247 -28.02 -8.23 13.10
CA SER A 247 -27.49 -8.70 11.81
C SER A 247 -27.96 -10.13 11.48
N VAL A 248 -28.19 -10.98 12.46
CA VAL A 248 -28.77 -12.32 12.24
C VAL A 248 -30.24 -12.19 11.84
N LYS A 249 -31.01 -11.32 12.47
CA LYS A 249 -32.42 -11.04 12.10
C LYS A 249 -32.53 -10.40 10.72
N GLU A 250 -31.66 -9.45 10.39
CA GLU A 250 -31.58 -8.83 9.05
C GLU A 250 -31.25 -9.87 7.94
N ASN A 251 -30.31 -10.78 8.21
CA ASN A 251 -29.92 -11.84 7.30
C ASN A 251 -31.00 -12.92 7.12
N LEU A 252 -31.81 -13.21 8.16
CA LEU A 252 -32.94 -14.12 8.07
C LEU A 252 -34.09 -13.52 7.24
N ASN A 253 -34.30 -12.21 7.33
CA ASN A 253 -35.31 -11.48 6.56
C ASN A 253 -34.90 -11.19 5.11
N SER A 254 -33.60 -11.11 4.84
CA SER A 254 -33.03 -10.91 3.50
C SER A 254 -32.58 -12.23 2.88
N ALA A 255 -33.44 -13.26 2.94
CA ALA A 255 -33.16 -14.59 2.43
C ALA A 255 -32.38 -14.54 1.10
N ASN A 256 -31.06 -14.78 1.18
CA ASN A 256 -30.18 -15.29 0.13
C ASN A 256 -30.13 -14.59 -1.25
N LYS A 257 -30.28 -13.28 -1.35
CA LYS A 257 -29.88 -12.61 -2.60
C LYS A 257 -28.42 -12.14 -2.47
N LYS A 258 -27.48 -13.00 -2.88
CA LYS A 258 -26.12 -12.52 -3.20
C LYS A 258 -26.25 -11.47 -4.28
N VAL A 259 -26.11 -10.20 -3.90
CA VAL A 259 -26.14 -9.10 -4.88
C VAL A 259 -24.94 -9.27 -5.81
N SER A 260 -25.21 -9.47 -7.09
CA SER A 260 -24.14 -9.52 -8.11
C SER A 260 -23.48 -8.15 -8.21
N PHE A 261 -22.17 -8.13 -8.45
CA PHE A 261 -21.41 -6.89 -8.67
C PHE A 261 -22.07 -6.01 -9.76
N LEU A 262 -22.59 -6.61 -10.84
CA LEU A 262 -23.31 -5.90 -11.91
C LEU A 262 -24.62 -5.26 -11.43
N GLN A 263 -25.27 -5.79 -10.39
CA GLN A 263 -26.49 -5.19 -9.85
C GLN A 263 -26.21 -3.88 -9.11
N CYS A 264 -24.98 -3.68 -8.60
CA CYS A 264 -24.59 -2.43 -7.96
C CYS A 264 -24.70 -1.22 -8.91
N PHE A 265 -24.46 -1.42 -10.21
CA PHE A 265 -24.59 -0.36 -11.22
C PHE A 265 -26.03 0.11 -11.48
N LYS A 266 -27.03 -0.60 -10.97
CA LYS A 266 -28.45 -0.17 -11.05
C LYS A 266 -28.80 0.92 -10.04
N TYR A 267 -27.96 1.12 -9.00
CA TYR A 267 -28.23 2.10 -7.94
C TYR A 267 -27.61 3.45 -8.30
N LYS A 268 -28.40 4.52 -8.24
CA LYS A 268 -27.93 5.91 -8.47
C LYS A 268 -26.82 6.32 -7.50
N GLN A 269 -26.87 5.82 -6.25
CA GLN A 269 -25.86 6.06 -5.23
C GLN A 269 -24.48 5.55 -5.64
N THR A 270 -24.40 4.40 -6.32
CA THR A 270 -23.15 3.83 -6.84
C THR A 270 -22.50 4.79 -7.83
N TRP A 271 -23.30 5.34 -8.77
CA TRP A 271 -22.78 6.30 -9.75
C TRP A 271 -22.37 7.62 -9.13
N ALA A 272 -23.16 8.14 -8.17
CA ALA A 272 -22.80 9.37 -7.44
C ALA A 272 -21.47 9.22 -6.70
N PHE A 273 -21.29 8.09 -6.01
CA PHE A 273 -20.03 7.78 -5.33
C PHE A 273 -18.87 7.59 -6.31
N ALA A 274 -19.07 6.82 -7.38
CA ALA A 274 -18.05 6.56 -8.39
C ALA A 274 -17.60 7.86 -9.08
N PHE A 275 -18.53 8.74 -9.44
CA PHE A 275 -18.22 10.04 -10.04
C PHE A 275 -17.48 10.97 -9.07
N GLY A 276 -17.92 11.05 -7.81
CA GLY A 276 -17.25 11.83 -6.77
C GLY A 276 -15.80 11.35 -6.57
N LYS A 277 -15.57 10.04 -6.47
CA LYS A 277 -14.23 9.45 -6.36
C LYS A 277 -13.40 9.72 -7.61
N PHE A 278 -13.96 9.55 -8.79
CA PHE A 278 -13.25 9.83 -10.05
C PHE A 278 -12.72 11.27 -10.10
N MET A 279 -13.53 12.26 -9.68
CA MET A 279 -13.13 13.67 -9.66
C MET A 279 -12.05 13.97 -8.61
N THR A 280 -12.14 13.38 -7.42
CA THR A 280 -11.22 13.67 -6.32
C THR A 280 -9.91 12.87 -6.40
N ASP A 281 -9.99 11.60 -6.79
CA ASP A 281 -8.82 10.71 -6.79
C ASP A 281 -7.81 11.09 -7.89
N GLY A 282 -8.27 11.62 -9.03
CA GLY A 282 -7.37 12.10 -10.08
C GLY A 282 -6.42 13.20 -9.58
N VAL A 283 -6.95 14.15 -8.82
CA VAL A 283 -6.16 15.24 -8.20
C VAL A 283 -5.20 14.66 -7.15
N TRP A 284 -5.69 13.77 -6.28
CA TRP A 284 -4.88 13.14 -5.24
C TRP A 284 -3.68 12.37 -5.82
N TRP A 285 -3.93 11.54 -6.84
CA TRP A 285 -2.89 10.74 -7.50
C TRP A 285 -1.87 11.62 -8.23
N PHE A 286 -2.33 12.71 -8.85
CA PHE A 286 -1.42 13.68 -9.48
C PHE A 286 -0.44 14.25 -8.46
N TYR A 287 -0.93 14.76 -7.33
CA TYR A 287 -0.04 15.28 -6.29
C TYR A 287 0.89 14.21 -5.74
N LEU A 288 0.39 13.00 -5.50
CA LEU A 288 1.18 11.92 -4.92
C LEU A 288 2.36 11.49 -5.82
N PHE A 289 2.14 11.43 -7.13
CA PHE A 289 3.14 10.92 -8.07
C PHE A 289 3.99 11.99 -8.73
N TRP A 290 3.45 13.20 -8.97
CA TRP A 290 4.10 14.19 -9.81
C TRP A 290 4.64 15.41 -9.06
N THR A 291 4.17 15.68 -7.84
CA THR A 291 4.65 16.86 -7.09
C THR A 291 6.17 16.89 -6.91
N PRO A 292 6.86 15.79 -6.52
CA PRO A 292 8.31 15.84 -6.37
C PRO A 292 9.03 16.19 -7.67
N ALA A 293 8.59 15.61 -8.80
CA ALA A 293 9.17 15.89 -10.10
C ALA A 293 8.89 17.33 -10.56
N TYR A 294 7.70 17.84 -10.30
CA TYR A 294 7.32 19.23 -10.60
C TYR A 294 8.19 20.22 -9.80
N LEU A 295 8.35 20.02 -8.50
CA LEU A 295 9.19 20.87 -7.66
C LEU A 295 10.66 20.85 -8.13
N SER A 296 11.16 19.69 -8.49
CA SER A 296 12.52 19.56 -9.04
C SER A 296 12.68 20.27 -10.38
N ALA A 297 11.70 20.12 -11.29
CA ALA A 297 11.80 20.69 -12.64
C ALA A 297 11.58 22.21 -12.70
N VAL A 298 10.63 22.74 -11.91
CA VAL A 298 10.21 24.15 -11.99
C VAL A 298 10.98 25.03 -11.01
N TYR A 299 11.24 24.53 -9.82
CA TYR A 299 11.88 25.31 -8.74
C TYR A 299 13.32 24.87 -8.44
N GLY A 300 13.84 23.83 -9.10
CA GLY A 300 15.16 23.28 -8.81
C GLY A 300 15.26 22.61 -7.43
N LEU A 301 14.13 22.36 -6.77
CA LEU A 301 14.06 21.75 -5.44
C LEU A 301 14.14 20.23 -5.56
N LYS A 302 15.35 19.70 -5.47
CA LYS A 302 15.55 18.23 -5.45
C LYS A 302 14.94 17.63 -4.19
N SER A 303 14.38 16.44 -4.30
CA SER A 303 13.75 15.71 -3.18
C SER A 303 14.69 15.56 -1.97
N SER A 304 15.99 15.52 -2.20
CA SER A 304 17.03 15.41 -1.16
C SER A 304 17.36 16.75 -0.47
N ASN A 305 16.77 17.87 -0.88
CA ASN A 305 17.03 19.18 -0.26
C ASN A 305 16.05 19.44 0.89
N PRO A 306 16.53 19.94 2.07
CA PRO A 306 15.64 20.27 3.19
C PRO A 306 14.52 21.25 2.83
N GLN A 307 14.77 22.18 1.92
CA GLN A 307 13.75 23.15 1.45
C GLN A 307 12.60 22.48 0.68
N ALA A 308 12.87 21.43 -0.10
CA ALA A 308 11.84 20.68 -0.80
C ALA A 308 10.99 19.81 0.15
N GLN A 309 11.51 19.49 1.33
CA GLN A 309 10.81 18.67 2.34
C GLN A 309 9.82 19.50 3.16
N ILE A 310 9.93 20.83 3.12
CA ILE A 310 9.07 21.77 3.84
C ILE A 310 7.99 22.38 2.91
N ALA A 311 8.23 22.36 1.60
CA ALA A 311 7.30 22.85 0.58
C ALA A 311 6.21 21.82 0.27
#